data_2329fdbb8f82561308439c994fa656b2
#
_entry.id   2329fdbb8f82561308439c994fa656b2
#
_cell.length_a   1.000
_cell.length_b   1.000
_cell.length_c   1.000
_cell.angle_alpha   90.00
_cell.angle_beta   90.00
_cell.angle_gamma   90.00
#
_symmetry.space_group_name_H-M   'P 1'
#
loop_
_entity.id
_entity.type
_entity.pdbx_description
1 polymer ?
#
loop_
_entity_poly.entity_id
_entity_poly.type
_entity_poly.pdbx_seq_one_letter_code
_entity_poly.pdbx_strand_id
1 'polypeptide(L)'
;MKKFLFVCVAFAAVTLFSNSASAQVKIGYFDEQAALSLFPGIAKIDTLLNSYRLDSLQEEYKYNVADFQRRDSIFKKDSATMPAKARELATRELLQLRYKLVNWQEYSQQMEQAKYEELVGPYRQKLYTAVQEVIAEQKYTIVLKAEVISPYGTPNL
;
A
#
# COMPACT_ATOMS: atom_id res chain seq x y z
N MET A 1 6.08 -22.95 70.81
CA MET A 1 4.84 -22.41 70.21
C MET A 1 5.09 -21.10 69.38
N LYS A 2 5.86 -20.11 69.87
CA LYS A 2 6.11 -18.86 69.10
C LYS A 2 6.81 -19.07 67.79
N LYS A 3 7.73 -20.03 67.64
CA LYS A 3 8.44 -20.32 66.39
C LYS A 3 7.52 -20.95 65.26
N PHE A 4 6.51 -21.72 65.70
CA PHE A 4 5.54 -22.33 64.78
C PHE A 4 4.58 -21.31 64.24
N LEU A 5 4.22 -20.31 65.02
CA LEU A 5 3.35 -19.21 64.58
C LEU A 5 4.04 -18.34 63.52
N PHE A 6 5.35 -18.13 63.66
CA PHE A 6 6.12 -17.34 62.64
C PHE A 6 6.23 -18.04 61.30
N VAL A 7 6.35 -19.37 61.26
CA VAL A 7 6.40 -20.16 60.06
C VAL A 7 5.03 -20.14 59.35
N CYS A 8 3.93 -20.23 60.10
CA CYS A 8 2.59 -20.14 59.52
C CYS A 8 2.27 -18.76 58.94
N VAL A 9 2.71 -17.68 59.55
CA VAL A 9 2.55 -16.32 59.07
C VAL A 9 3.40 -16.08 57.79
N ALA A 10 4.62 -16.60 57.75
CA ALA A 10 5.48 -16.51 56.57
C ALA A 10 4.89 -17.31 55.40
N PHE A 11 4.29 -18.48 55.62
CA PHE A 11 3.66 -19.28 54.60
C PHE A 11 2.35 -18.64 54.06
N ALA A 12 1.55 -18.01 54.95
CA ALA A 12 0.37 -17.24 54.55
C ALA A 12 0.71 -15.98 53.73
N ALA A 13 1.83 -15.31 54.03
CA ALA A 13 2.30 -14.17 53.29
C ALA A 13 2.72 -14.55 51.84
N VAL A 14 3.35 -15.70 51.62
CA VAL A 14 3.76 -16.17 50.27
C VAL A 14 2.56 -16.53 49.40
N THR A 15 1.47 -17.04 49.98
CA THR A 15 0.25 -17.36 49.19
C THR A 15 -0.56 -16.13 48.79
N LEU A 16 -0.42 -15.02 49.51
CA LEU A 16 -1.12 -13.75 49.15
C LEU A 16 -0.46 -12.99 47.99
N PHE A 17 0.80 -13.31 47.67
CA PHE A 17 1.50 -12.73 46.51
C PHE A 17 1.43 -13.57 45.24
N SER A 18 0.73 -14.69 45.27
CA SER A 18 0.41 -15.46 44.03
C SER A 18 -0.71 -14.78 43.26
N ASN A 19 -0.54 -13.51 42.93
CA ASN A 19 -1.28 -12.92 41.85
C ASN A 19 -0.86 -13.67 40.60
N SER A 20 -1.69 -14.59 40.16
CA SER A 20 -1.62 -15.14 38.82
C SER A 20 -1.75 -13.96 37.88
N ALA A 21 -0.62 -13.42 37.45
CA ALA A 21 -0.58 -12.54 36.29
C ALA A 21 -0.98 -13.40 35.10
N SER A 22 -2.27 -13.65 34.93
CA SER A 22 -2.78 -14.13 33.68
C SER A 22 -2.43 -13.03 32.70
N ALA A 23 -1.38 -13.25 31.92
CA ALA A 23 -1.01 -12.40 30.82
C ALA A 23 -2.21 -12.44 29.81
N GLN A 24 -3.17 -11.55 30.05
CA GLN A 24 -4.35 -11.47 29.21
C GLN A 24 -3.88 -10.94 27.85
N VAL A 25 -3.92 -11.80 26.84
CA VAL A 25 -3.55 -11.42 25.47
C VAL A 25 -4.55 -10.37 25.00
N LYS A 26 -4.09 -9.13 24.90
CA LYS A 26 -4.91 -8.02 24.42
C LYS A 26 -4.78 -7.94 22.92
N ILE A 27 -5.85 -8.31 22.21
CA ILE A 27 -5.92 -8.26 20.74
C ILE A 27 -6.75 -7.04 20.33
N GLY A 28 -6.23 -6.26 19.39
CA GLY A 28 -6.94 -5.16 18.76
C GLY A 28 -7.04 -5.34 17.25
N TYR A 29 -7.88 -4.56 16.64
CA TYR A 29 -7.93 -4.41 15.19
C TYR A 29 -8.18 -2.95 14.83
N PHE A 30 -7.77 -2.56 13.61
CA PHE A 30 -8.06 -1.24 13.08
C PHE A 30 -8.36 -1.33 11.59
N ASP A 31 -9.23 -0.45 11.14
CA ASP A 31 -9.56 -0.26 9.73
C ASP A 31 -8.61 0.79 9.14
N GLU A 32 -7.73 0.36 8.24
CA GLU A 32 -6.73 1.25 7.63
C GLU A 32 -7.39 2.32 6.76
N GLN A 33 -8.43 1.97 5.99
CA GLN A 33 -9.10 2.91 5.11
C GLN A 33 -9.90 3.95 5.90
N ALA A 34 -10.65 3.50 6.90
CA ALA A 34 -11.37 4.40 7.78
C ALA A 34 -10.42 5.35 8.51
N ALA A 35 -9.30 4.83 9.02
CA ALA A 35 -8.29 5.64 9.70
C ALA A 35 -7.59 6.63 8.75
N LEU A 36 -7.25 6.23 7.53
CA LEU A 36 -6.68 7.12 6.53
C LEU A 36 -7.64 8.25 6.16
N SER A 37 -8.94 7.98 6.07
CA SER A 37 -9.94 8.99 5.71
C SER A 37 -10.02 10.17 6.69
N LEU A 38 -9.54 9.98 7.93
CA LEU A 38 -9.49 11.02 8.95
C LEU A 38 -8.32 11.99 8.78
N PHE A 39 -7.33 11.67 7.94
CA PHE A 39 -6.18 12.55 7.75
C PHE A 39 -6.54 13.79 6.93
N PRO A 40 -6.17 14.99 7.40
CA PRO A 40 -6.32 16.20 6.61
C PRO A 40 -5.54 16.09 5.30
N GLY A 41 -6.20 16.32 4.19
CA GLY A 41 -5.57 16.28 2.87
C GLY A 41 -5.69 14.96 2.12
N ILE A 42 -6.14 13.87 2.75
CA ILE A 42 -6.42 12.60 2.03
C ILE A 42 -7.48 12.81 0.92
N ALA A 43 -8.49 13.64 1.18
CA ALA A 43 -9.51 13.99 0.19
C ALA A 43 -8.97 14.69 -1.07
N LYS A 44 -7.76 15.24 -1.03
CA LYS A 44 -7.11 15.86 -2.19
C LYS A 44 -6.48 14.85 -3.13
N ILE A 45 -6.28 13.62 -2.68
CA ILE A 45 -5.61 12.57 -3.47
C ILE A 45 -6.40 12.28 -4.75
N ASP A 46 -7.72 12.20 -4.68
CA ASP A 46 -8.56 11.98 -5.86
C ASP A 46 -8.41 13.12 -6.88
N THR A 47 -8.33 14.35 -6.41
CA THR A 47 -8.08 15.51 -7.29
C THR A 47 -6.70 15.43 -7.94
N LEU A 48 -5.66 15.08 -7.18
CA LEU A 48 -4.30 14.92 -7.69
C LEU A 48 -4.16 13.76 -8.68
N LEU A 49 -4.86 12.66 -8.42
CA LEU A 49 -4.92 11.53 -9.37
C LEU A 49 -5.64 11.92 -10.66
N ASN A 50 -6.74 12.65 -10.55
CA ASN A 50 -7.45 13.13 -11.72
C ASN A 50 -6.60 14.09 -12.57
N SER A 51 -5.89 15.03 -11.92
CA SER A 51 -4.92 15.88 -12.62
C SER A 51 -3.80 15.06 -13.26
N TYR A 52 -3.24 14.09 -12.57
CA TYR A 52 -2.22 13.19 -13.13
C TYR A 52 -2.71 12.44 -14.36
N ARG A 53 -3.97 11.94 -14.31
CA ARG A 53 -4.60 11.26 -15.46
C ARG A 53 -4.74 12.18 -16.66
N LEU A 54 -5.22 13.42 -16.44
CA LEU A 54 -5.48 14.37 -17.53
C LEU A 54 -4.19 15.02 -18.05
N ASP A 55 -3.33 15.50 -17.15
CA ASP A 55 -2.19 16.35 -17.49
C ASP A 55 -0.94 15.54 -17.83
N SER A 56 -0.84 14.29 -17.34
CA SER A 56 0.33 13.44 -17.60
C SER A 56 0.00 12.27 -18.52
N LEU A 57 -0.90 11.36 -18.11
CA LEU A 57 -1.14 10.13 -18.87
C LEU A 57 -1.82 10.39 -20.20
N GLN A 58 -2.81 11.29 -20.24
CA GLN A 58 -3.51 11.59 -21.48
C GLN A 58 -2.60 12.33 -22.47
N GLU A 59 -1.77 13.24 -22.00
CA GLU A 59 -0.80 13.93 -22.85
C GLU A 59 0.31 12.97 -23.33
N GLU A 60 0.79 12.07 -22.47
CA GLU A 60 1.72 11.02 -22.88
C GLU A 60 1.13 10.11 -23.96
N TYR A 61 -0.14 9.71 -23.84
CA TYR A 61 -0.82 8.94 -24.87
C TYR A 61 -0.84 9.67 -26.21
N LYS A 62 -1.29 10.92 -26.22
CA LYS A 62 -1.34 11.76 -27.43
C LYS A 62 0.04 11.88 -28.07
N TYR A 63 1.05 12.13 -27.26
CA TYR A 63 2.43 12.21 -27.73
C TYR A 63 2.88 10.90 -28.38
N ASN A 64 2.66 9.77 -27.73
CA ASN A 64 3.04 8.45 -28.23
C ASN A 64 2.31 8.08 -29.52
N VAL A 65 1.02 8.44 -29.66
CA VAL A 65 0.27 8.25 -30.91
C VAL A 65 0.88 9.08 -32.04
N ALA A 66 1.15 10.36 -31.80
CA ALA A 66 1.73 11.24 -32.80
C ALA A 66 3.16 10.79 -33.20
N ASP A 67 3.96 10.38 -32.21
CA ASP A 67 5.32 9.88 -32.47
C ASP A 67 5.30 8.57 -33.27
N PHE A 68 4.39 7.65 -32.95
CA PHE A 68 4.20 6.42 -33.70
C PHE A 68 3.82 6.72 -35.16
N GLN A 69 2.84 7.58 -35.39
CA GLN A 69 2.41 7.96 -36.76
C GLN A 69 3.56 8.59 -37.54
N ARG A 70 4.31 9.48 -36.92
CA ARG A 70 5.47 10.14 -37.55
C ARG A 70 6.55 9.11 -37.93
N ARG A 71 6.95 8.25 -37.02
CA ARG A 71 8.00 7.23 -37.24
C ARG A 71 7.56 6.18 -38.24
N ASP A 72 6.29 5.73 -38.20
CA ASP A 72 5.74 4.76 -39.12
C ASP A 72 5.71 5.33 -40.55
N SER A 73 5.33 6.61 -40.71
CA SER A 73 5.35 7.30 -42.00
C SER A 73 6.78 7.40 -42.58
N ILE A 74 7.75 7.80 -41.79
CA ILE A 74 9.17 7.84 -42.18
C ILE A 74 9.67 6.44 -42.55
N PHE A 75 9.39 5.45 -41.74
CA PHE A 75 9.78 4.07 -41.99
C PHE A 75 9.20 3.52 -43.33
N LYS A 76 7.92 3.74 -43.56
CA LYS A 76 7.26 3.33 -44.83
C LYS A 76 7.89 3.97 -46.06
N LYS A 77 8.31 5.22 -45.93
CA LYS A 77 8.91 5.98 -47.04
C LYS A 77 10.37 5.54 -47.31
N ASP A 78 11.17 5.39 -46.23
CA ASP A 78 12.61 5.35 -46.38
C ASP A 78 13.22 3.95 -46.06
N SER A 79 12.41 2.99 -45.60
CA SER A 79 12.91 1.66 -45.16
C SER A 79 13.66 0.89 -46.24
N ALA A 80 13.29 1.07 -47.53
CA ALA A 80 13.96 0.40 -48.65
C ALA A 80 15.42 0.87 -48.85
N THR A 81 15.72 2.12 -48.50
CA THR A 81 17.04 2.74 -48.67
C THR A 81 17.87 2.76 -47.35
N MET A 82 17.25 2.42 -46.22
CA MET A 82 17.93 2.38 -44.95
C MET A 82 18.99 1.27 -44.88
N PRO A 83 20.16 1.54 -44.24
CA PRO A 83 21.10 0.49 -43.92
C PRO A 83 20.43 -0.58 -43.02
N ALA A 84 20.79 -1.84 -43.21
CA ALA A 84 20.13 -2.97 -42.52
C ALA A 84 20.03 -2.80 -40.98
N LYS A 85 21.09 -2.32 -40.36
CA LYS A 85 21.13 -2.08 -38.90
C LYS A 85 20.20 -0.94 -38.45
N ALA A 86 20.10 0.13 -39.24
CA ALA A 86 19.18 1.25 -38.97
C ALA A 86 17.72 0.82 -39.13
N ARG A 87 17.41 0.03 -40.14
CA ARG A 87 16.08 -0.53 -40.37
C ARG A 87 15.66 -1.48 -39.25
N GLU A 88 16.55 -2.34 -38.79
CA GLU A 88 16.30 -3.23 -37.64
C GLU A 88 15.97 -2.42 -36.37
N LEU A 89 16.76 -1.39 -36.08
CA LEU A 89 16.53 -0.53 -34.92
C LEU A 89 15.17 0.17 -35.02
N ALA A 90 14.88 0.81 -36.15
CA ALA A 90 13.60 1.50 -36.38
C ALA A 90 12.40 0.54 -36.28
N THR A 91 12.53 -0.69 -36.78
CA THR A 91 11.50 -1.73 -36.62
C THR A 91 11.27 -2.06 -35.16
N ARG A 92 12.34 -2.24 -34.38
CA ARG A 92 12.25 -2.55 -32.95
C ARG A 92 11.56 -1.42 -32.19
N GLU A 93 11.96 -0.19 -32.43
CA GLU A 93 11.35 1.00 -31.77
C GLU A 93 9.88 1.15 -32.11
N LEU A 94 9.49 0.95 -33.39
CA LEU A 94 8.08 0.97 -33.81
C LEU A 94 7.26 -0.14 -33.13
N LEU A 95 7.81 -1.35 -33.01
CA LEU A 95 7.14 -2.46 -32.34
C LEU A 95 6.95 -2.18 -30.83
N GLN A 96 7.96 -1.62 -30.16
CA GLN A 96 7.86 -1.25 -28.77
C GLN A 96 6.80 -0.17 -28.52
N LEU A 97 6.80 0.87 -29.36
CA LEU A 97 5.82 1.94 -29.26
C LEU A 97 4.40 1.46 -29.57
N ARG A 98 4.25 0.60 -30.58
CA ARG A 98 2.98 -0.05 -30.90
C ARG A 98 2.48 -0.92 -29.74
N TYR A 99 3.35 -1.72 -29.13
CA TYR A 99 3.02 -2.55 -27.98
C TYR A 99 2.52 -1.70 -26.81
N LYS A 100 3.22 -0.61 -26.50
CA LYS A 100 2.80 0.34 -25.46
C LYS A 100 1.42 0.93 -25.75
N LEU A 101 1.15 1.35 -26.97
CA LEU A 101 -0.14 1.92 -27.38
C LEU A 101 -1.28 0.91 -27.32
N VAL A 102 -1.05 -0.33 -27.76
CA VAL A 102 -2.04 -1.41 -27.70
C VAL A 102 -2.39 -1.78 -26.27
N ASN A 103 -1.40 -1.76 -25.37
CA ASN A 103 -1.58 -2.10 -23.95
C ASN A 103 -1.71 -0.83 -23.06
N TRP A 104 -2.12 0.29 -23.65
CA TRP A 104 -2.17 1.57 -22.95
C TRP A 104 -3.04 1.55 -21.71
N GLN A 105 -4.16 0.85 -21.76
CA GLN A 105 -5.08 0.76 -20.62
C GLN A 105 -4.40 0.11 -19.40
N GLU A 106 -3.71 -0.99 -19.60
CA GLU A 106 -2.99 -1.66 -18.53
C GLU A 106 -1.84 -0.80 -18.01
N TYR A 107 -1.05 -0.21 -18.92
CA TYR A 107 0.02 0.70 -18.56
C TYR A 107 -0.48 1.89 -17.73
N SER A 108 -1.56 2.54 -18.17
CA SER A 108 -2.11 3.71 -17.47
C SER A 108 -2.64 3.34 -16.08
N GLN A 109 -3.31 2.18 -15.94
CA GLN A 109 -3.78 1.69 -14.64
C GLN A 109 -2.61 1.43 -13.68
N GLN A 110 -1.53 0.83 -14.16
CA GLN A 110 -0.32 0.61 -13.34
C GLN A 110 0.31 1.94 -12.91
N MET A 111 0.37 2.92 -13.80
CA MET A 111 0.90 4.26 -13.48
C MET A 111 0.01 5.01 -12.49
N GLU A 112 -1.32 4.92 -12.64
CA GLU A 112 -2.27 5.49 -11.67
C GLU A 112 -2.13 4.84 -10.29
N GLN A 113 -2.00 3.52 -10.24
CA GLN A 113 -1.80 2.80 -8.97
C GLN A 113 -0.48 3.20 -8.32
N ALA A 114 0.60 3.28 -9.08
CA ALA A 114 1.90 3.73 -8.57
C ALA A 114 1.82 5.17 -8.02
N LYS A 115 1.10 6.06 -8.73
CA LYS A 115 0.88 7.44 -8.29
C LYS A 115 0.03 7.51 -7.02
N TYR A 116 -1.00 6.67 -6.92
CA TYR A 116 -1.80 6.55 -5.69
C TYR A 116 -0.92 6.15 -4.49
N GLU A 117 -0.11 5.09 -4.64
CA GLU A 117 0.80 4.65 -3.57
C GLU A 117 1.81 5.74 -3.17
N GLU A 118 2.34 6.48 -4.15
CA GLU A 118 3.22 7.63 -3.89
C GLU A 118 2.51 8.70 -3.03
N LEU A 119 1.26 9.03 -3.39
CA LEU A 119 0.49 10.07 -2.71
C LEU A 119 0.00 9.65 -1.32
N VAL A 120 -0.41 8.38 -1.17
CA VAL A 120 -0.92 7.84 0.11
C VAL A 120 0.21 7.46 1.06
N GLY A 121 1.38 7.10 0.53
CA GLY A 121 2.51 6.60 1.31
C GLY A 121 2.85 7.42 2.55
N PRO A 122 3.00 8.75 2.48
CA PRO A 122 3.27 9.58 3.64
C PRO A 122 2.18 9.53 4.72
N TYR A 123 0.91 9.41 4.33
CA TYR A 123 -0.21 9.29 5.28
C TYR A 123 -0.22 7.91 5.94
N ARG A 124 0.03 6.85 5.17
CA ARG A 124 0.15 5.48 5.67
C ARG A 124 1.29 5.36 6.68
N GLN A 125 2.43 5.99 6.41
CA GLN A 125 3.56 6.02 7.35
C GLN A 125 3.17 6.69 8.67
N LYS A 126 2.51 7.84 8.63
CA LYS A 126 2.02 8.53 9.84
C LYS A 126 1.00 7.68 10.60
N LEU A 127 0.08 7.03 9.89
CA LEU A 127 -0.89 6.13 10.50
C LEU A 127 -0.20 4.98 11.24
N TYR A 128 0.76 4.32 10.62
CA TYR A 128 1.47 3.21 11.25
C TYR A 128 2.26 3.66 12.48
N THR A 129 2.86 4.84 12.45
CA THR A 129 3.52 5.40 13.62
C THR A 129 2.52 5.60 14.76
N ALA A 130 1.37 6.21 14.49
CA ALA A 130 0.32 6.41 15.50
C ALA A 130 -0.23 5.09 16.05
N VAL A 131 -0.41 4.08 15.18
CA VAL A 131 -0.84 2.73 15.61
C VAL A 131 0.19 2.09 16.52
N GLN A 132 1.50 2.23 16.23
CA GLN A 132 2.56 1.72 17.09
C GLN A 132 2.57 2.40 18.46
N GLU A 133 2.36 3.71 18.53
CA GLU A 133 2.23 4.46 19.77
C GLU A 133 1.05 3.93 20.61
N VAL A 134 -0.12 3.76 20.00
CA VAL A 134 -1.31 3.20 20.66
C VAL A 134 -1.06 1.77 21.14
N ILE A 135 -0.37 0.94 20.36
CA ILE A 135 0.01 -0.43 20.77
C ILE A 135 0.85 -0.39 22.05
N ALA A 136 1.85 0.49 22.07
CA ALA A 136 2.75 0.61 23.22
C ALA A 136 2.02 1.15 24.47
N GLU A 137 1.27 2.24 24.33
CA GLU A 137 0.53 2.87 25.41
C GLU A 137 -0.53 1.95 26.01
N GLN A 138 -1.31 1.30 25.15
CA GLN A 138 -2.44 0.46 25.54
C GLN A 138 -2.04 -0.99 25.82
N LYS A 139 -0.76 -1.34 25.65
CA LYS A 139 -0.20 -2.68 25.88
C LYS A 139 -0.92 -3.77 25.09
N TYR A 140 -1.25 -3.50 23.82
CA TYR A 140 -1.76 -4.55 22.95
C TYR A 140 -0.68 -5.59 22.68
N THR A 141 -1.07 -6.87 22.70
CA THR A 141 -0.18 -7.98 22.34
C THR A 141 -0.13 -8.17 20.84
N ILE A 142 -1.27 -8.00 20.17
CA ILE A 142 -1.42 -8.13 18.70
C ILE A 142 -2.43 -7.09 18.25
N VAL A 143 -2.13 -6.44 17.12
CA VAL A 143 -3.10 -5.60 16.40
C VAL A 143 -3.16 -6.06 14.96
N LEU A 144 -4.36 -6.33 14.48
CA LEU A 144 -4.63 -6.82 13.14
C LEU A 144 -5.28 -5.72 12.29
N LYS A 145 -5.07 -5.75 10.98
CA LYS A 145 -5.87 -4.96 10.04
C LYS A 145 -7.26 -5.60 9.90
N ALA A 146 -8.30 -4.78 9.88
CA ALA A 146 -9.68 -5.26 9.74
C ALA A 146 -9.90 -6.10 8.48
N GLU A 147 -9.20 -5.79 7.39
CA GLU A 147 -9.24 -6.52 6.11
C GLU A 147 -8.78 -7.97 6.21
N VAL A 148 -7.94 -8.29 7.21
CA VAL A 148 -7.43 -9.66 7.44
C VAL A 148 -8.42 -10.50 8.25
N ILE A 149 -9.38 -9.84 8.92
CA ILE A 149 -10.38 -10.51 9.74
C ILE A 149 -11.51 -10.95 8.80
N SER A 150 -11.59 -12.26 8.54
CA SER A 150 -12.67 -12.80 7.71
C SER A 150 -14.04 -12.44 8.32
N PRO A 151 -15.00 -11.96 7.53
CA PRO A 151 -16.37 -11.68 8.01
C PRO A 151 -17.14 -12.94 8.42
N TYR A 152 -16.54 -14.13 8.27
CA TYR A 152 -17.13 -15.39 8.68
C TYR A 152 -16.83 -15.66 10.15
N GLY A 153 -17.78 -15.31 11.01
CA GLY A 153 -17.81 -15.89 12.33
C GLY A 153 -17.69 -14.97 13.51
N THR A 154 -18.62 -14.08 13.65
CA THR A 154 -19.25 -13.90 14.94
C THR A 154 -20.62 -14.56 14.86
N PRO A 155 -20.80 -15.77 15.41
CA PRO A 155 -22.16 -16.20 15.75
C PRO A 155 -22.70 -15.10 16.66
N ASN A 156 -23.86 -14.52 16.29
CA ASN A 156 -24.61 -13.71 17.21
C ASN A 156 -24.84 -14.55 18.48
N LEU A 157 -24.07 -14.23 19.53
CA LEU A 157 -24.38 -14.67 20.89
C LEU A 157 -25.39 -13.71 21.47
#